data_6f5b45d3a0b64ca5a0e44dbd4451cc08
#
_entry.id   6f5b45d3a0b64ca5a0e44dbd4451cc08
#
_cell.length_a   1.000
_cell.length_b   1.000
_cell.length_c   1.000
_cell.angle_alpha   90.00
_cell.angle_beta   90.00
_cell.angle_gamma   90.00
#
_symmetry.space_group_name_H-M   'P 1'
#
loop_
_entity.id
_entity.type
_entity.pdbx_description
1 polymer ?
#
loop_
_entity_poly.entity_id
_entity_poly.type
_entity_poly.pdbx_seq_one_letter_code
_entity_poly.pdbx_strand_id
1 'polypeptide(L)'
;MKPKKAVPSVKPSQSKGKETIRLNKFLSNAGICSRREADENIKMGLVHVNGKVVTEMGFQVAATDEVKFDGARIQKTAPVYILLNKPKGFVATAKGGIIKKSVQELIRTAAKTKIPPIGDMGRPMTGLLFFTNDEPLRKKLGQSLSIPMVYQVILDKNVTAEMMKQLKKGQLIFEKEAKINTISHLEGKSKNEVGIEVHSLSPAALVKLFEAVGLKVIQMDRVTFGGMTKKDLPRGNWRKLSAKEVGFLKMLP
;
A
#
# COMPACT_ATOMS: atom_id res chain seq x y z
N MET A 1 -20.04 40.19 -32.46
CA MET A 1 -19.52 39.26 -31.48
C MET A 1 -20.63 38.90 -30.49
N LYS A 2 -21.12 37.67 -30.48
CA LYS A 2 -22.13 37.22 -29.51
C LYS A 2 -21.42 36.72 -28.25
N PRO A 3 -21.89 37.04 -27.02
CA PRO A 3 -21.26 36.61 -25.80
C PRO A 3 -21.40 35.09 -25.60
N LYS A 4 -20.30 34.41 -25.25
CA LYS A 4 -20.28 33.01 -24.88
C LYS A 4 -21.12 32.79 -23.60
N LYS A 5 -22.17 31.98 -23.68
CA LYS A 5 -22.99 31.57 -22.54
C LYS A 5 -22.11 30.86 -21.49
N ALA A 6 -22.14 31.32 -20.25
CA ALA A 6 -21.51 30.70 -19.12
C ALA A 6 -22.09 29.29 -18.90
N VAL A 7 -21.21 28.29 -18.79
CA VAL A 7 -21.59 26.92 -18.49
C VAL A 7 -21.97 26.83 -16.98
N PRO A 8 -23.15 26.32 -16.62
CA PRO A 8 -23.56 26.22 -15.23
C PRO A 8 -22.67 25.26 -14.44
N SER A 9 -22.05 25.73 -13.38
CA SER A 9 -21.29 24.93 -12.42
C SER A 9 -22.24 24.00 -11.65
N VAL A 10 -21.93 22.71 -11.66
CA VAL A 10 -22.70 21.70 -10.93
C VAL A 10 -22.21 21.65 -9.48
N LYS A 11 -23.08 21.95 -8.53
CA LYS A 11 -22.83 21.71 -7.10
C LYS A 11 -22.69 20.19 -6.85
N PRO A 12 -21.79 19.76 -5.94
CA PRO A 12 -21.61 18.34 -5.66
C PRO A 12 -22.90 17.70 -5.16
N SER A 13 -23.30 16.59 -5.75
CA SER A 13 -24.44 15.81 -5.26
C SER A 13 -24.08 15.22 -3.91
N GLN A 14 -24.65 15.75 -2.82
CA GLN A 14 -24.58 15.14 -1.49
C GLN A 14 -25.46 13.89 -1.46
N SER A 15 -24.97 12.77 -1.94
CA SER A 15 -25.60 11.46 -1.69
C SER A 15 -25.08 10.93 -0.34
N LYS A 16 -25.83 11.18 0.72
CA LYS A 16 -25.64 10.52 2.02
C LYS A 16 -25.71 9.00 1.84
N GLY A 17 -24.64 8.27 2.14
CA GLY A 17 -24.64 6.81 2.30
C GLY A 17 -23.94 5.97 1.21
N LYS A 18 -23.42 6.54 0.11
CA LYS A 18 -22.66 5.78 -0.90
C LYS A 18 -21.16 6.04 -0.74
N GLU A 19 -20.35 4.97 -0.75
CA GLU A 19 -18.89 5.13 -0.82
C GLU A 19 -18.52 5.95 -2.06
N THR A 20 -17.94 7.12 -1.83
CA THR A 20 -17.47 8.02 -2.89
C THR A 20 -15.94 8.07 -2.91
N ILE A 21 -15.38 8.32 -4.07
CA ILE A 21 -13.95 8.46 -4.29
C ILE A 21 -13.67 9.77 -5.04
N ARG A 22 -12.58 10.45 -4.71
CA ARG A 22 -12.16 11.64 -5.45
C ARG A 22 -11.94 11.32 -6.93
N LEU A 23 -12.44 12.18 -7.83
CA LEU A 23 -12.36 11.99 -9.26
C LEU A 23 -10.92 11.81 -9.78
N ASN A 24 -9.95 12.59 -9.29
CA ASN A 24 -8.53 12.42 -9.63
C ASN A 24 -7.99 11.03 -9.22
N LYS A 25 -8.45 10.51 -8.07
CA LYS A 25 -8.10 9.17 -7.61
C LYS A 25 -8.76 8.09 -8.47
N PHE A 26 -10.01 8.31 -8.90
CA PHE A 26 -10.74 7.43 -9.81
C PHE A 26 -9.99 7.28 -11.15
N LEU A 27 -9.60 8.40 -11.78
CA LEU A 27 -8.83 8.42 -13.03
C LEU A 27 -7.49 7.70 -12.90
N SER A 28 -6.78 7.94 -11.80
CA SER A 28 -5.50 7.29 -11.52
C SER A 28 -5.63 5.78 -11.27
N ASN A 29 -6.68 5.35 -10.55
CA ASN A 29 -6.96 3.94 -10.33
C ASN A 29 -7.38 3.20 -11.62
N ALA A 30 -8.03 3.91 -12.54
CA ALA A 30 -8.35 3.41 -13.87
C ALA A 30 -7.12 3.33 -14.80
N GLY A 31 -5.97 3.88 -14.37
CA GLY A 31 -4.72 3.86 -15.12
C GLY A 31 -4.65 4.87 -16.27
N ILE A 32 -5.53 5.86 -16.28
CA ILE A 32 -5.56 6.91 -17.32
C ILE A 32 -4.33 7.80 -17.19
N CYS A 33 -4.05 8.29 -15.97
CA CYS A 33 -2.97 9.23 -15.70
C CYS A 33 -2.58 9.21 -14.20
N SER A 34 -1.54 9.92 -13.81
CA SER A 34 -1.21 10.14 -12.39
C SER A 34 -2.27 11.04 -11.73
N ARG A 35 -2.34 11.04 -10.39
CA ARG A 35 -3.29 11.91 -9.66
C ARG A 35 -3.07 13.41 -9.94
N ARG A 36 -1.81 13.85 -10.14
CA ARG A 36 -1.48 15.24 -10.47
C ARG A 36 -1.91 15.59 -11.88
N GLU A 37 -1.61 14.75 -12.85
CA GLU A 37 -2.08 14.90 -14.24
C GLU A 37 -3.62 14.84 -14.31
N ALA A 38 -4.26 14.02 -13.48
CA ALA A 38 -5.72 13.98 -13.38
C ALA A 38 -6.30 15.32 -12.91
N ASP A 39 -5.67 15.97 -11.95
CA ASP A 39 -6.07 17.30 -11.49
C ASP A 39 -5.97 18.34 -12.60
N GLU A 40 -4.94 18.30 -13.42
CA GLU A 40 -4.76 19.17 -14.59
C GLU A 40 -5.82 18.87 -15.66
N ASN A 41 -6.05 17.61 -15.98
CA ASN A 41 -7.06 17.17 -16.96
C ASN A 41 -8.50 17.56 -16.53
N ILE A 42 -8.80 17.49 -15.23
CA ILE A 42 -10.08 17.94 -14.67
C ILE A 42 -10.23 19.46 -14.88
N LYS A 43 -9.20 20.25 -14.56
CA LYS A 43 -9.22 21.72 -14.78
C LYS A 43 -9.40 22.08 -16.24
N MET A 44 -8.81 21.32 -17.16
CA MET A 44 -8.94 21.51 -18.61
C MET A 44 -10.33 21.09 -19.15
N GLY A 45 -11.21 20.52 -18.32
CA GLY A 45 -12.56 20.10 -18.73
C GLY A 45 -12.59 18.82 -19.56
N LEU A 46 -11.55 18.01 -19.57
CA LEU A 46 -11.47 16.73 -20.31
C LEU A 46 -12.29 15.62 -19.65
N VAL A 47 -12.83 15.85 -18.44
CA VAL A 47 -13.54 14.83 -17.67
C VAL A 47 -15.01 15.14 -17.57
N HIS A 48 -15.83 14.14 -17.88
CA HIS A 48 -17.29 14.22 -17.75
C HIS A 48 -17.76 13.21 -16.72
N VAL A 49 -18.70 13.61 -15.87
CA VAL A 49 -19.40 12.71 -14.94
C VAL A 49 -20.89 12.81 -15.20
N ASN A 50 -21.52 11.68 -15.49
CA ASN A 50 -22.93 11.59 -15.85
C ASN A 50 -23.32 12.60 -16.98
N GLY A 51 -22.47 12.69 -18.00
CA GLY A 51 -22.67 13.54 -19.17
C GLY A 51 -22.33 15.03 -18.96
N LYS A 52 -21.93 15.46 -17.76
CA LYS A 52 -21.58 16.86 -17.43
C LYS A 52 -20.08 17.03 -17.27
N VAL A 53 -19.52 18.10 -17.84
CA VAL A 53 -18.11 18.47 -17.63
C VAL A 53 -17.87 18.82 -16.16
N VAL A 54 -16.81 18.27 -15.60
CA VAL A 54 -16.35 18.57 -14.23
C VAL A 54 -14.99 19.25 -14.29
N THR A 55 -14.91 20.46 -13.73
CA THR A 55 -13.67 21.23 -13.60
C THR A 55 -13.30 21.50 -12.14
N GLU A 56 -14.18 21.11 -11.21
CA GLU A 56 -14.02 21.34 -9.79
C GLU A 56 -13.02 20.38 -9.16
N MET A 57 -12.04 20.95 -8.43
CA MET A 57 -11.05 20.17 -7.70
C MET A 57 -11.68 19.50 -6.47
N GLY A 58 -11.31 18.24 -6.26
CA GLY A 58 -11.84 17.47 -5.13
C GLY A 58 -13.22 16.85 -5.37
N PHE A 59 -13.78 16.97 -6.57
CA PHE A 59 -15.06 16.36 -6.95
C PHE A 59 -15.09 14.87 -6.59
N GLN A 60 -16.22 14.43 -6.03
CA GLN A 60 -16.43 13.04 -5.59
C GLN A 60 -17.31 12.29 -6.59
N VAL A 61 -16.91 11.07 -6.92
CA VAL A 61 -17.70 10.16 -7.78
C VAL A 61 -18.12 8.92 -6.99
N ALA A 62 -19.35 8.51 -7.18
CA ALA A 62 -19.90 7.28 -6.65
C ALA A 62 -19.56 6.09 -7.55
N ALA A 63 -19.70 4.89 -7.00
CA ALA A 63 -19.48 3.64 -7.75
C ALA A 63 -20.44 3.48 -8.95
N THR A 64 -21.58 4.15 -8.93
CA THR A 64 -22.62 4.11 -9.95
C THR A 64 -22.47 5.18 -11.04
N ASP A 65 -21.59 6.18 -10.82
CA ASP A 65 -21.43 7.28 -11.78
C ASP A 65 -20.72 6.82 -13.05
N GLU A 66 -21.17 7.34 -14.18
CA GLU A 66 -20.51 7.18 -15.47
C GLU A 66 -19.45 8.27 -15.62
N VAL A 67 -18.19 7.86 -15.75
CA VAL A 67 -17.08 8.78 -15.97
C VAL A 67 -16.53 8.59 -17.38
N LYS A 68 -16.37 9.70 -18.11
CA LYS A 68 -15.71 9.74 -19.41
C LYS A 68 -14.48 10.64 -19.33
N PHE A 69 -13.42 10.25 -20.00
CA PHE A 69 -12.21 11.01 -20.18
C PHE A 69 -11.95 11.18 -21.68
N ASP A 70 -11.83 12.42 -22.13
CA ASP A 70 -11.66 12.76 -23.55
C ASP A 70 -12.67 12.04 -24.45
N GLY A 71 -13.95 12.09 -24.06
CA GLY A 71 -15.07 11.44 -24.74
C GLY A 71 -15.17 9.92 -24.55
N ALA A 72 -14.13 9.23 -24.14
CA ALA A 72 -14.12 7.78 -23.94
C ALA A 72 -14.62 7.40 -22.54
N ARG A 73 -15.54 6.39 -22.47
CA ARG A 73 -16.02 5.87 -21.19
C ARG A 73 -14.93 5.10 -20.47
N ILE A 74 -14.69 5.45 -19.22
CA ILE A 74 -13.74 4.75 -18.35
C ILE A 74 -14.40 3.50 -17.79
N GLN A 75 -13.89 2.32 -18.16
CA GLN A 75 -14.32 1.07 -17.58
C GLN A 75 -13.62 0.82 -16.24
N LYS A 76 -14.38 0.30 -15.25
CA LYS A 76 -13.79 -0.16 -13.99
C LYS A 76 -12.86 -1.33 -14.27
N THR A 77 -11.61 -1.19 -13.90
CA THR A 77 -10.66 -2.30 -13.96
C THR A 77 -11.05 -3.37 -12.93
N ALA A 78 -11.08 -4.62 -13.34
CA ALA A 78 -11.32 -5.75 -12.44
C ALA A 78 -10.30 -5.73 -11.26
N PRO A 79 -10.71 -6.11 -10.06
CA PRO A 79 -9.80 -6.18 -8.92
C PRO A 79 -8.65 -7.15 -9.18
N VAL A 80 -7.44 -6.70 -8.90
CA VAL A 80 -6.21 -7.49 -9.04
C VAL A 80 -5.52 -7.56 -7.68
N TYR A 81 -5.04 -8.75 -7.33
CA TYR A 81 -4.40 -9.04 -6.05
C TYR A 81 -3.08 -9.74 -6.30
N ILE A 82 -1.96 -9.11 -5.93
CA ILE A 82 -0.61 -9.58 -6.23
C ILE A 82 0.20 -9.64 -4.95
N LEU A 83 0.94 -10.73 -4.78
CA LEU A 83 1.93 -10.93 -3.75
C LEU A 83 3.32 -10.96 -4.42
N LEU A 84 4.18 -10.05 -4.03
CA LEU A 84 5.58 -9.95 -4.49
C LEU A 84 6.52 -10.35 -3.35
N ASN A 85 7.53 -11.15 -3.63
CA ASN A 85 8.69 -11.30 -2.75
C ASN A 85 9.73 -10.26 -3.12
N LYS A 86 9.63 -9.07 -2.51
CA LYS A 86 10.42 -7.88 -2.84
C LYS A 86 11.91 -8.09 -2.61
N PRO A 87 12.78 -7.87 -3.60
CA PRO A 87 14.23 -7.92 -3.43
C PRO A 87 14.76 -6.61 -2.78
N LYS A 88 16.00 -6.66 -2.31
CA LYS A 88 16.77 -5.50 -1.85
C LYS A 88 16.98 -4.49 -3.01
N GLY A 89 17.06 -3.21 -2.70
CA GLY A 89 17.35 -2.17 -3.66
C GLY A 89 16.13 -1.52 -4.33
N PHE A 90 14.95 -2.12 -4.25
CA PHE A 90 13.70 -1.57 -4.77
C PHE A 90 12.93 -0.81 -3.70
N VAL A 91 12.18 0.21 -4.08
CA VAL A 91 11.28 0.96 -3.18
C VAL A 91 9.82 0.66 -3.48
N ALA A 92 9.02 0.52 -2.43
CA ALA A 92 7.58 0.29 -2.56
C ALA A 92 6.85 1.57 -2.95
N THR A 93 7.19 2.69 -2.33
CA THR A 93 6.55 4.00 -2.54
C THR A 93 7.57 5.03 -3.02
N ALA A 94 7.22 5.70 -4.11
CA ALA A 94 7.99 6.82 -4.64
C ALA A 94 7.60 8.11 -3.90
N LYS A 95 8.54 8.70 -3.17
CA LYS A 95 8.38 10.05 -2.61
C LYS A 95 9.28 11.01 -3.41
N GLY A 96 8.71 11.61 -4.48
CA GLY A 96 9.40 12.65 -5.27
C GLY A 96 10.59 12.16 -6.13
N GLY A 97 10.81 12.82 -7.27
CA GLY A 97 11.98 12.60 -8.12
C GLY A 97 11.97 11.32 -8.98
N ILE A 98 13.02 11.18 -9.80
CA ILE A 98 13.24 10.00 -10.65
C ILE A 98 13.66 8.83 -9.75
N ILE A 99 12.77 7.85 -9.60
CA ILE A 99 13.06 6.66 -8.81
C ILE A 99 13.62 5.58 -9.70
N LYS A 100 14.90 5.37 -9.58
CA LYS A 100 15.55 4.17 -10.11
C LYS A 100 15.14 2.97 -9.23
N LYS A 101 14.62 1.89 -9.84
CA LYS A 101 14.21 0.62 -9.20
C LYS A 101 12.98 0.73 -8.27
N SER A 102 11.82 0.99 -8.86
CA SER A 102 10.53 0.86 -8.21
C SER A 102 10.02 -0.58 -8.25
N VAL A 103 9.30 -1.02 -7.21
CA VAL A 103 8.61 -2.34 -7.21
C VAL A 103 7.56 -2.46 -8.33
N GLN A 104 7.09 -1.33 -8.89
CA GLN A 104 6.17 -1.34 -10.04
C GLN A 104 6.81 -1.97 -11.28
N GLU A 105 8.13 -1.86 -11.44
CA GLU A 105 8.88 -2.50 -12.53
C GLU A 105 8.81 -4.02 -12.45
N LEU A 106 8.87 -4.57 -11.23
CA LEU A 106 8.83 -6.02 -10.99
C LEU A 106 7.46 -6.62 -11.30
N ILE A 107 6.38 -5.87 -11.10
CA ILE A 107 5.01 -6.33 -11.31
C ILE A 107 4.36 -5.79 -12.60
N ARG A 108 5.13 -5.16 -13.50
CA ARG A 108 4.60 -4.51 -14.70
C ARG A 108 3.78 -5.43 -15.61
N THR A 109 4.08 -6.72 -15.62
CA THR A 109 3.38 -7.74 -16.40
C THR A 109 2.12 -8.27 -15.72
N ALA A 110 1.91 -7.93 -14.44
CA ALA A 110 0.77 -8.42 -13.65
C ALA A 110 -0.54 -7.74 -14.01
N ALA A 111 -0.48 -6.47 -14.43
CA ALA A 111 -1.65 -5.69 -14.84
C ALA A 111 -1.26 -4.57 -15.82
N LYS A 112 -2.22 -4.15 -16.64
CA LYS A 112 -2.05 -3.05 -17.61
C LYS A 112 -1.85 -1.68 -16.94
N THR A 113 -2.30 -1.53 -15.69
CA THR A 113 -2.26 -0.29 -14.93
C THR A 113 -1.38 -0.43 -13.69
N LYS A 114 -0.87 0.68 -13.17
CA LYS A 114 -0.12 0.69 -11.90
C LYS A 114 -1.02 0.27 -10.74
N ILE A 115 -0.58 -0.74 -9.99
CA ILE A 115 -1.28 -1.22 -8.81
C ILE A 115 -0.53 -0.76 -7.57
N PRO A 116 -1.18 -0.02 -6.65
CA PRO A 116 -0.50 0.46 -5.45
C PRO A 116 -0.18 -0.68 -4.47
N PRO A 117 0.98 -0.62 -3.78
CA PRO A 117 1.30 -1.54 -2.70
C PRO A 117 0.48 -1.21 -1.45
N ILE A 118 0.33 -2.19 -0.57
CA ILE A 118 -0.17 -2.00 0.80
C ILE A 118 1.01 -1.89 1.75
N GLY A 119 1.08 -0.75 2.43
CA GLY A 119 2.21 -0.38 3.28
C GLY A 119 3.41 0.12 2.49
N ASP A 120 4.42 0.54 3.24
CA ASP A 120 5.70 1.00 2.70
C ASP A 120 6.81 0.01 3.04
N MET A 121 7.76 -0.14 2.12
CA MET A 121 8.93 -1.00 2.32
C MET A 121 10.12 -0.38 1.61
N GLY A 122 11.04 0.17 2.40
CA GLY A 122 12.24 0.84 1.91
C GLY A 122 13.20 -0.07 1.15
N ARG A 123 14.26 0.50 0.58
CA ARG A 123 15.27 -0.21 -0.22
C ARG A 123 15.98 -1.37 0.51
N PRO A 124 16.39 -1.23 1.78
CA PRO A 124 17.11 -2.28 2.48
C PRO A 124 16.20 -3.46 2.87
N MET A 125 14.90 -3.25 2.91
CA MET A 125 13.93 -4.25 3.35
C MET A 125 13.52 -5.19 2.24
N THR A 126 13.26 -6.43 2.59
CA THR A 126 12.93 -7.53 1.66
C THR A 126 11.69 -8.29 2.13
N GLY A 127 11.20 -9.20 1.29
CA GLY A 127 10.10 -10.09 1.63
C GLY A 127 8.75 -9.69 1.05
N LEU A 128 7.69 -10.21 1.64
CA LEU A 128 6.35 -10.12 1.09
C LEU A 128 5.81 -8.70 1.05
N LEU A 129 5.35 -8.28 -0.13
CA LEU A 129 4.65 -7.02 -0.37
C LEU A 129 3.40 -7.30 -1.18
N PHE A 130 2.26 -6.81 -0.69
CA PHE A 130 0.97 -7.01 -1.30
C PHE A 130 0.52 -5.79 -2.11
N PHE A 131 -0.13 -6.02 -3.26
CA PHE A 131 -0.64 -4.97 -4.14
C PHE A 131 -2.08 -5.27 -4.52
N THR A 132 -2.91 -4.22 -4.56
CA THR A 132 -4.27 -4.32 -5.08
C THR A 132 -4.80 -2.96 -5.54
N ASN A 133 -5.67 -2.98 -6.55
CA ASN A 133 -6.52 -1.86 -6.95
C ASN A 133 -7.91 -1.90 -6.27
N ASP A 134 -8.21 -2.93 -5.46
CA ASP A 134 -9.40 -3.01 -4.62
C ASP A 134 -9.28 -1.99 -3.48
N GLU A 135 -9.87 -0.81 -3.68
CA GLU A 135 -9.74 0.31 -2.74
C GLU A 135 -10.35 0.03 -1.36
N PRO A 136 -11.55 -0.57 -1.23
CA PRO A 136 -12.08 -1.00 0.06
C PRO A 136 -11.14 -1.91 0.83
N LEU A 137 -10.62 -2.95 0.19
CA LEU A 137 -9.67 -3.86 0.83
C LEU A 137 -8.34 -3.16 1.17
N ARG A 138 -7.84 -2.32 0.29
CA ARG A 138 -6.62 -1.55 0.53
C ARG A 138 -6.75 -0.60 1.73
N LYS A 139 -7.89 0.07 1.85
CA LYS A 139 -8.20 0.94 3.00
C LYS A 139 -8.29 0.11 4.29
N LYS A 140 -9.03 -1.00 4.26
CA LYS A 140 -9.16 -1.92 5.38
C LYS A 140 -7.79 -2.41 5.87
N LEU A 141 -6.97 -3.00 4.99
CA LEU A 141 -5.65 -3.52 5.35
C LEU A 141 -4.65 -2.42 5.73
N GLY A 142 -4.76 -1.22 5.16
CA GLY A 142 -3.90 -0.09 5.51
C GLY A 142 -4.22 0.57 6.84
N GLN A 143 -5.42 0.38 7.37
CA GLN A 143 -5.90 0.94 8.63
C GLN A 143 -6.02 -0.09 9.75
N SER A 144 -6.05 -1.38 9.43
CA SER A 144 -6.14 -2.45 10.43
C SER A 144 -4.93 -2.42 11.36
N LEU A 145 -5.18 -2.60 12.66
CA LEU A 145 -4.17 -2.69 13.71
C LEU A 145 -3.84 -4.14 14.10
N SER A 146 -4.44 -5.12 13.43
CA SER A 146 -4.37 -6.54 13.83
C SER A 146 -3.87 -7.48 12.75
N ILE A 147 -3.28 -6.98 11.65
CA ILE A 147 -2.71 -7.85 10.63
C ILE A 147 -1.44 -8.50 11.16
N PRO A 148 -1.40 -9.83 11.32
CA PRO A 148 -0.19 -10.51 11.79
C PRO A 148 0.88 -10.50 10.69
N MET A 149 2.09 -10.14 11.07
CA MET A 149 3.27 -10.14 10.21
C MET A 149 4.45 -10.76 10.94
N VAL A 150 5.16 -11.67 10.27
CA VAL A 150 6.40 -12.24 10.79
C VAL A 150 7.57 -11.71 9.99
N TYR A 151 8.59 -11.27 10.70
CA TYR A 151 9.85 -10.83 10.12
C TYR A 151 11.01 -11.67 10.66
N GLN A 152 11.98 -11.91 9.80
CA GLN A 152 13.33 -12.30 10.15
C GLN A 152 14.20 -11.05 10.14
N VAL A 153 14.89 -10.79 11.25
CA VAL A 153 15.68 -9.57 11.44
C VAL A 153 17.11 -9.94 11.80
N ILE A 154 18.07 -9.36 11.10
CA ILE A 154 19.50 -9.43 11.42
C ILE A 154 19.91 -8.09 11.98
N LEU A 155 20.56 -8.12 13.14
CA LEU A 155 20.98 -6.96 13.93
C LEU A 155 22.50 -6.86 13.96
N ASP A 156 23.03 -5.70 14.34
CA ASP A 156 24.46 -5.42 14.40
C ASP A 156 25.17 -6.18 15.54
N LYS A 157 24.43 -6.60 16.56
CA LYS A 157 24.96 -7.35 17.71
C LYS A 157 23.94 -8.34 18.26
N ASN A 158 24.40 -9.22 19.16
CA ASN A 158 23.56 -10.22 19.80
C ASN A 158 22.42 -9.61 20.61
N VAL A 159 21.26 -10.22 20.53
CA VAL A 159 20.05 -9.83 21.26
C VAL A 159 19.99 -10.58 22.57
N THR A 160 19.98 -9.82 23.68
CA THR A 160 19.89 -10.39 25.02
C THR A 160 18.45 -10.61 25.46
N ALA A 161 18.23 -11.46 26.46
CA ALA A 161 16.90 -11.68 27.03
C ALA A 161 16.25 -10.37 27.56
N GLU A 162 17.06 -9.47 28.14
CA GLU A 162 16.58 -8.18 28.64
C GLU A 162 16.11 -7.28 27.48
N MET A 163 16.86 -7.19 26.39
CA MET A 163 16.45 -6.48 25.19
C MET A 163 15.14 -7.03 24.61
N MET A 164 14.99 -8.36 24.57
CA MET A 164 13.74 -8.99 24.13
C MET A 164 12.55 -8.62 25.02
N LYS A 165 12.76 -8.54 26.34
CA LYS A 165 11.74 -8.14 27.30
C LYS A 165 11.32 -6.69 27.09
N GLN A 166 12.28 -5.78 26.86
CA GLN A 166 12.03 -4.37 26.57
C GLN A 166 11.25 -4.19 25.24
N LEU A 167 11.63 -4.92 24.18
CA LEU A 167 10.95 -4.91 22.88
C LEU A 167 9.50 -5.40 22.98
N LYS A 168 9.23 -6.42 23.83
CA LYS A 168 7.85 -6.90 24.09
C LYS A 168 7.03 -5.92 24.91
N LYS A 169 7.65 -5.22 25.89
CA LYS A 169 6.99 -4.16 26.65
C LYS A 169 6.52 -3.03 25.73
N GLY A 170 7.34 -2.71 24.72
CA GLY A 170 7.04 -1.67 23.73
C GLY A 170 7.29 -0.27 24.27
N GLN A 171 7.09 0.70 23.42
CA GLN A 171 7.23 2.14 23.72
C GLN A 171 6.51 2.98 22.66
N LEU A 172 6.42 4.28 22.88
CA LEU A 172 5.86 5.21 21.90
C LEU A 172 6.85 5.47 20.75
N ILE A 173 6.42 5.13 19.54
CA ILE A 173 7.13 5.41 18.29
C ILE A 173 6.17 6.17 17.36
N PHE A 174 6.58 7.35 16.92
CA PHE A 174 5.72 8.23 16.11
C PHE A 174 4.34 8.48 16.77
N GLU A 175 4.34 8.75 18.07
CA GLU A 175 3.13 9.02 18.89
C GLU A 175 2.14 7.83 19.00
N LYS A 176 2.58 6.63 18.62
CA LYS A 176 1.77 5.40 18.70
C LYS A 176 2.52 4.34 19.51
N GLU A 177 1.76 3.55 20.25
CA GLU A 177 2.32 2.38 20.92
C GLU A 177 2.87 1.40 19.87
N ALA A 178 4.14 1.03 20.03
CA ALA A 178 4.83 0.06 19.19
C ALA A 178 5.45 -1.01 20.09
N LYS A 179 5.09 -2.28 19.83
CA LYS A 179 5.63 -3.43 20.55
C LYS A 179 5.77 -4.63 19.64
N ILE A 180 6.65 -5.53 20.01
CA ILE A 180 6.81 -6.84 19.37
C ILE A 180 5.96 -7.85 20.16
N ASN A 181 5.04 -8.52 19.48
CA ASN A 181 4.17 -9.53 20.09
C ASN A 181 4.97 -10.77 20.52
N THR A 182 5.79 -11.29 19.61
CA THR A 182 6.67 -12.44 19.86
C THR A 182 8.06 -12.15 19.30
N ILE A 183 9.10 -12.49 20.04
CA ILE A 183 10.49 -12.45 19.60
C ILE A 183 11.23 -13.68 20.12
N SER A 184 11.99 -14.33 19.24
CA SER A 184 12.83 -15.49 19.58
C SER A 184 14.07 -15.52 18.72
N HIS A 185 15.14 -16.13 19.24
CA HIS A 185 16.27 -16.55 18.40
C HIS A 185 15.82 -17.63 17.42
N LEU A 186 16.42 -17.65 16.25
CA LEU A 186 16.17 -18.68 15.24
C LEU A 186 17.11 -19.86 15.49
N GLU A 187 16.56 -21.06 15.44
CA GLU A 187 17.33 -22.28 15.61
C GLU A 187 18.42 -22.40 14.55
N GLY A 188 19.63 -22.80 14.95
CA GLY A 188 20.79 -22.92 14.06
C GLY A 188 21.35 -21.60 13.53
N LYS A 189 20.88 -20.44 14.04
CA LYS A 189 21.35 -19.10 13.64
C LYS A 189 22.12 -18.41 14.78
N SER A 190 22.85 -17.36 14.43
CA SER A 190 23.57 -16.55 15.42
C SER A 190 22.58 -15.72 16.27
N LYS A 191 23.01 -15.35 17.52
CA LYS A 191 22.16 -14.65 18.48
C LYS A 191 21.80 -13.21 18.07
N ASN A 192 22.36 -12.68 17.00
CA ASN A 192 21.96 -11.41 16.39
C ASN A 192 20.88 -11.57 15.32
N GLU A 193 20.41 -12.80 15.06
CA GLU A 193 19.35 -13.11 14.11
C GLU A 193 18.11 -13.60 14.87
N VAL A 194 17.00 -12.86 14.73
CA VAL A 194 15.76 -13.12 15.46
C VAL A 194 14.56 -13.19 14.53
N GLY A 195 13.60 -14.04 14.89
CA GLY A 195 12.26 -14.04 14.35
C GLY A 195 11.36 -13.18 15.24
N ILE A 196 10.57 -12.29 14.63
CA ILE A 196 9.60 -11.46 15.35
C ILE A 196 8.21 -11.58 14.72
N GLU A 197 7.21 -11.57 15.58
CA GLU A 197 5.82 -11.39 15.18
C GLU A 197 5.31 -10.04 15.69
N VAL A 198 4.64 -9.31 14.80
CA VAL A 198 4.05 -8.00 15.11
C VAL A 198 2.68 -7.87 14.44
N HIS A 199 1.83 -7.02 14.98
CA HIS A 199 0.56 -6.69 14.38
C HIS A 199 0.60 -5.28 13.80
N SER A 200 0.39 -5.18 12.47
CA SER A 200 0.25 -3.92 11.72
C SER A 200 1.32 -2.85 11.98
N LEU A 201 2.49 -3.23 12.47
CA LEU A 201 3.56 -2.31 12.72
C LEU A 201 4.33 -1.99 11.43
N SER A 202 4.56 -0.70 11.17
CA SER A 202 5.31 -0.32 9.97
C SER A 202 6.78 -0.70 10.09
N PRO A 203 7.46 -1.03 8.98
CA PRO A 203 8.89 -1.30 9.01
C PRO A 203 9.74 -0.16 9.59
N ALA A 204 9.34 1.10 9.36
CA ALA A 204 10.03 2.25 9.94
C ALA A 204 9.89 2.30 11.47
N ALA A 205 8.70 1.98 12.00
CA ALA A 205 8.48 1.89 13.44
C ALA A 205 9.28 0.74 14.08
N LEU A 206 9.39 -0.41 13.38
CA LEU A 206 10.22 -1.53 13.82
C LEU A 206 11.70 -1.14 13.94
N VAL A 207 12.25 -0.44 12.94
CA VAL A 207 13.63 0.04 12.99
C VAL A 207 13.84 0.95 14.22
N LYS A 208 12.93 1.89 14.44
CA LYS A 208 13.00 2.79 15.62
C LYS A 208 12.87 2.05 16.94
N LEU A 209 12.03 1.01 16.99
CA LEU A 209 11.87 0.19 18.19
C LEU A 209 13.15 -0.57 18.54
N PHE A 210 13.86 -1.11 17.55
CA PHE A 210 15.18 -1.73 17.76
C PHE A 210 16.25 -0.70 18.17
N GLU A 211 16.27 0.47 17.51
CA GLU A 211 17.20 1.56 17.85
C GLU A 211 17.07 2.00 19.31
N ALA A 212 15.85 2.03 19.84
CA ALA A 212 15.57 2.46 21.20
C ALA A 212 16.13 1.51 22.28
N VAL A 213 16.38 0.25 21.94
CA VAL A 213 17.08 -0.70 22.82
C VAL A 213 18.56 -0.84 22.45
N GLY A 214 19.08 0.09 21.64
CA GLY A 214 20.48 0.16 21.25
C GLY A 214 20.90 -0.87 20.19
N LEU A 215 19.96 -1.40 19.39
CA LEU A 215 20.20 -2.35 18.31
C LEU A 215 20.02 -1.68 16.95
N LYS A 216 20.91 -1.94 16.01
CA LYS A 216 20.80 -1.47 14.62
C LYS A 216 20.35 -2.59 13.71
N VAL A 217 19.30 -2.35 12.95
CA VAL A 217 18.80 -3.31 11.96
C VAL A 217 19.71 -3.30 10.73
N ILE A 218 20.33 -4.44 10.45
CA ILE A 218 21.18 -4.69 9.27
C ILE A 218 20.34 -5.18 8.10
N GLN A 219 19.42 -6.13 8.38
CA GLN A 219 18.52 -6.70 7.40
C GLN A 219 17.17 -7.00 8.05
N MET A 220 16.10 -6.76 7.30
CA MET A 220 14.74 -7.11 7.69
C MET A 220 14.01 -7.74 6.51
N ASP A 221 13.51 -8.94 6.71
CA ASP A 221 12.80 -9.73 5.70
C ASP A 221 11.40 -10.12 6.20
N ARG A 222 10.35 -9.65 5.51
CA ARG A 222 8.98 -10.02 5.86
C ARG A 222 8.64 -11.40 5.32
N VAL A 223 8.54 -12.37 6.22
CA VAL A 223 8.32 -13.80 5.92
C VAL A 223 6.85 -14.09 5.70
N THR A 224 5.98 -13.50 6.56
CA THR A 224 4.53 -13.63 6.42
C THR A 224 3.83 -12.27 6.46
N PHE A 225 2.67 -12.21 5.81
CA PHE A 225 1.78 -11.05 5.84
C PHE A 225 0.33 -11.55 5.82
N GLY A 226 -0.43 -11.31 6.90
CA GLY A 226 -1.82 -11.72 6.99
C GLY A 226 -2.04 -13.19 6.68
N GLY A 227 -1.22 -14.09 7.24
CA GLY A 227 -1.30 -15.53 7.01
C GLY A 227 -0.67 -16.05 5.71
N MET A 228 -0.33 -15.17 4.76
CA MET A 228 0.38 -15.57 3.52
C MET A 228 1.86 -15.70 3.77
N THR A 229 2.50 -16.71 3.15
CA THR A 229 3.92 -16.98 3.27
C THR A 229 4.66 -16.78 1.94
N LYS A 230 5.98 -16.64 1.99
CA LYS A 230 6.83 -16.58 0.79
C LYS A 230 7.26 -17.96 0.28
N LYS A 231 6.69 -19.06 0.83
CA LYS A 231 6.94 -20.40 0.35
C LYS A 231 6.63 -20.48 -1.14
N ASP A 232 7.48 -21.11 -1.91
CA ASP A 232 7.37 -21.30 -3.37
C ASP A 232 7.28 -19.97 -4.18
N LEU A 233 7.67 -18.84 -3.56
CA LEU A 233 7.75 -17.53 -4.23
C LEU A 233 9.21 -17.00 -4.16
N PRO A 234 10.06 -17.27 -5.17
CA PRO A 234 11.45 -16.82 -5.20
C PRO A 234 11.57 -15.29 -5.10
N ARG A 235 12.73 -14.84 -4.63
CA ARG A 235 13.05 -13.41 -4.50
C ARG A 235 12.97 -12.69 -5.86
N GLY A 236 12.24 -11.57 -5.91
CA GLY A 236 11.99 -10.81 -7.15
C GLY A 236 10.75 -11.25 -7.91
N ASN A 237 10.21 -12.43 -7.63
CA ASN A 237 9.03 -12.95 -8.30
C ASN A 237 7.73 -12.51 -7.60
N TRP A 238 6.66 -12.51 -8.38
CA TRP A 238 5.31 -12.22 -7.91
C TRP A 238 4.34 -13.31 -8.38
N ARG A 239 3.21 -13.42 -7.69
CA ARG A 239 2.07 -14.25 -8.10
C ARG A 239 0.75 -13.53 -7.81
N LYS A 240 -0.29 -13.94 -8.50
CA LYS A 240 -1.67 -13.56 -8.13
C LYS A 240 -2.09 -14.33 -6.89
N LEU A 241 -2.96 -13.74 -6.09
CA LEU A 241 -3.61 -14.44 -4.99
C LEU A 241 -4.75 -15.31 -5.51
N SER A 242 -4.97 -16.45 -4.87
CA SER A 242 -6.13 -17.30 -5.08
C SER A 242 -7.40 -16.65 -4.48
N ALA A 243 -8.58 -17.09 -4.92
CA ALA A 243 -9.86 -16.62 -4.37
C ALA A 243 -9.95 -16.89 -2.85
N LYS A 244 -9.40 -18.00 -2.35
CA LYS A 244 -9.34 -18.32 -0.92
C LYS A 244 -8.50 -17.33 -0.14
N GLU A 245 -7.31 -16.97 -0.64
CA GLU A 245 -6.42 -15.97 -0.02
C GLU A 245 -7.06 -14.59 0.01
N VAL A 246 -7.71 -14.18 -1.08
CA VAL A 246 -8.46 -12.91 -1.13
C VAL A 246 -9.62 -12.91 -0.14
N GLY A 247 -10.38 -14.01 -0.08
CA GLY A 247 -11.46 -14.18 0.91
C GLY A 247 -10.95 -14.06 2.33
N PHE A 248 -9.84 -14.71 2.65
CA PHE A 248 -9.19 -14.62 3.96
C PHE A 248 -8.78 -13.17 4.31
N LEU A 249 -8.13 -12.45 3.36
CA LEU A 249 -7.76 -11.05 3.58
C LEU A 249 -8.96 -10.14 3.82
N LYS A 250 -10.09 -10.41 3.16
CA LYS A 250 -11.34 -9.67 3.36
C LYS A 250 -11.98 -9.93 4.73
N MET A 251 -11.72 -11.09 5.34
CA MET A 251 -12.21 -11.45 6.69
C MET A 251 -11.30 -10.93 7.82
N LEU A 252 -10.04 -10.57 7.56
CA LEU A 252 -9.18 -9.94 8.57
C LEU A 252 -9.87 -8.71 9.16
N PRO A 253 -9.73 -8.44 10.46
CA PRO A 253 -10.38 -7.32 11.15
C PRO A 253 -9.87 -5.95 10.67
#